data_7f9e5139cc7c152d1f0c6863b5347b31
#
_entry.id   7f9e5139cc7c152d1f0c6863b5347b31
#
_cell.length_a   1.000
_cell.length_b   1.000
_cell.length_c   1.000
_cell.angle_alpha   90.00
_cell.angle_beta   90.00
_cell.angle_gamma   90.00
#
_symmetry.space_group_name_H-M   'P 1'
#
loop_
_entity.id
_entity.type
_entity.pdbx_description
1 polymer ?
#
loop_
_entity_poly.entity_id
_entity_poly.type
_entity_poly.pdbx_seq_one_letter_code
_entity_poly.pdbx_strand_id
1 'polypeptide(L)'
;KALTAIGPSGRTPERIQLKPGQSSLEVVCELIERLVDTEKVPAHEIAILTPTRKHSELFVKQIAGIETQKSGEVELDKIIVETIFSFKGQERPVIILCEMHKQEYADTRRLRYTAISRASHHLIEVIE
;
A
#
# COMPACT_ATOMS: atom_id res chain seq x y z
N LYS A 1 -1.78 18.19 -7.04
CA LYS A 1 -0.73 18.73 -6.40
C LYS A 1 -0.08 17.84 -5.45
N ALA A 2 -0.79 17.33 -4.48
CA ALA A 2 -0.21 16.41 -3.55
C ALA A 2 0.49 15.25 -4.26
N LEU A 3 0.07 14.96 -5.46
CA LEU A 3 0.63 13.85 -6.21
C LEU A 3 2.05 14.09 -6.65
N THR A 4 2.50 15.33 -6.57
CA THR A 4 3.88 15.63 -6.91
C THR A 4 4.85 15.16 -5.84
N ALA A 5 4.35 14.55 -4.77
CA ALA A 5 5.23 13.98 -3.76
C ALA A 5 6.07 12.83 -4.32
N ILE A 6 5.61 12.19 -5.39
CA ILE A 6 6.38 11.15 -6.04
C ILE A 6 7.59 11.79 -6.69
N GLY A 7 8.77 11.18 -6.51
CA GLY A 7 10.00 11.73 -7.03
C GLY A 7 10.01 11.88 -8.53
N PRO A 8 11.02 12.62 -9.06
CA PRO A 8 11.07 12.91 -10.49
C PRO A 8 11.08 11.66 -11.38
N SER A 9 11.65 10.56 -10.93
CA SER A 9 11.69 9.33 -11.70
C SER A 9 10.50 8.42 -11.39
N GLY A 10 9.55 8.89 -10.59
CA GLY A 10 8.42 8.07 -10.19
C GLY A 10 7.38 7.94 -11.27
N ARG A 11 6.58 6.89 -11.16
CA ARG A 11 5.47 6.67 -12.07
C ARG A 11 4.27 7.49 -11.63
N THR A 12 3.40 7.78 -12.58
CA THR A 12 2.14 8.45 -12.29
C THR A 12 1.35 7.61 -11.27
N PRO A 13 0.84 8.24 -10.22
CA PRO A 13 0.02 7.50 -9.26
C PRO A 13 -1.16 6.83 -9.92
N GLU A 14 -1.51 5.68 -9.39
CA GLU A 14 -2.58 4.86 -9.94
C GLU A 14 -3.71 4.77 -8.93
N ARG A 15 -4.95 4.86 -9.40
CA ARG A 15 -6.11 4.71 -8.53
C ARG A 15 -6.99 3.61 -9.09
N ILE A 16 -7.30 2.63 -8.24
CA ILE A 16 -8.11 1.49 -8.64
C ILE A 16 -9.39 1.51 -7.81
N GLN A 17 -10.51 1.59 -8.49
CA GLN A 17 -11.80 1.65 -7.82
C GLN A 17 -12.36 0.26 -7.62
N LEU A 18 -12.81 -0.02 -6.40
CA LEU A 18 -13.42 -1.30 -6.08
C LEU A 18 -14.78 -1.39 -6.78
N LYS A 19 -15.06 -2.55 -7.31
CA LYS A 19 -16.37 -2.84 -7.87
C LYS A 19 -17.33 -3.22 -6.75
N PRO A 20 -18.64 -3.07 -6.95
CA PRO A 20 -19.59 -3.48 -5.93
C PRO A 20 -19.35 -4.94 -5.52
N GLY A 21 -19.26 -5.18 -4.23
CA GLY A 21 -19.02 -6.53 -3.71
C GLY A 21 -17.58 -6.98 -3.76
N GLN A 22 -16.68 -6.20 -4.33
CA GLN A 22 -15.27 -6.57 -4.40
C GLN A 22 -14.55 -6.09 -3.14
N SER A 23 -13.66 -6.92 -2.60
CA SER A 23 -12.91 -6.54 -1.42
C SER A 23 -11.54 -5.96 -1.79
N SER A 24 -10.98 -5.18 -0.87
CA SER A 24 -9.63 -4.68 -1.06
C SER A 24 -8.63 -5.82 -1.20
N LEU A 25 -8.84 -6.91 -0.45
CA LEU A 25 -7.92 -8.03 -0.51
C LEU A 25 -7.85 -8.63 -1.91
N GLU A 26 -8.99 -8.75 -2.58
CA GLU A 26 -9.00 -9.29 -3.94
C GLU A 26 -8.19 -8.42 -4.88
N VAL A 27 -8.40 -7.11 -4.80
CA VAL A 27 -7.68 -6.19 -5.68
C VAL A 27 -6.20 -6.17 -5.36
N VAL A 28 -5.86 -6.19 -4.07
CA VAL A 28 -4.46 -6.19 -3.67
C VAL A 28 -3.76 -7.46 -4.13
N CYS A 29 -4.42 -8.60 -4.05
CA CYS A 29 -3.82 -9.83 -4.57
C CYS A 29 -3.49 -9.71 -6.05
N GLU A 30 -4.41 -9.15 -6.83
CA GLU A 30 -4.17 -8.94 -8.26
C GLU A 30 -3.02 -7.98 -8.50
N LEU A 31 -2.96 -6.92 -7.70
CA LEU A 31 -1.87 -5.95 -7.80
C LEU A 31 -0.52 -6.58 -7.50
N ILE A 32 -0.47 -7.40 -6.46
CA ILE A 32 0.78 -8.05 -6.06
C ILE A 32 1.25 -9.00 -7.17
N GLU A 33 0.33 -9.75 -7.76
CA GLU A 33 0.68 -10.64 -8.87
C GLU A 33 1.26 -9.83 -10.02
N ARG A 34 0.63 -8.71 -10.36
CA ARG A 34 1.13 -7.86 -11.43
C ARG A 34 2.51 -7.31 -11.11
N LEU A 35 2.67 -6.77 -9.90
CA LEU A 35 3.93 -6.13 -9.52
C LEU A 35 5.08 -7.13 -9.44
N VAL A 36 4.85 -8.27 -8.82
CA VAL A 36 5.91 -9.23 -8.59
C VAL A 36 6.17 -10.09 -9.83
N ASP A 37 5.12 -10.62 -10.43
CA ASP A 37 5.29 -11.56 -11.54
C ASP A 37 5.56 -10.88 -12.86
N THR A 38 4.85 -9.79 -13.14
CA THR A 38 4.95 -9.13 -14.44
C THR A 38 6.01 -8.02 -14.43
N GLU A 39 5.97 -7.17 -13.41
CA GLU A 39 6.88 -6.02 -13.34
C GLU A 39 8.17 -6.32 -12.59
N LYS A 40 8.26 -7.51 -11.99
CA LYS A 40 9.49 -7.97 -11.33
C LYS A 40 9.92 -7.10 -10.16
N VAL A 41 8.96 -6.54 -9.44
CA VAL A 41 9.25 -5.73 -8.25
C VAL A 41 9.54 -6.69 -7.09
N PRO A 42 10.68 -6.54 -6.41
CA PRO A 42 10.96 -7.38 -5.25
C PRO A 42 9.91 -7.19 -4.15
N ALA A 43 9.52 -8.27 -3.50
CA ALA A 43 8.45 -8.22 -2.50
C ALA A 43 8.72 -7.19 -1.40
N HIS A 44 9.97 -7.11 -0.92
CA HIS A 44 10.31 -6.19 0.18
C HIS A 44 10.24 -4.73 -0.21
N GLU A 45 10.11 -4.42 -1.50
CA GLU A 45 9.98 -3.04 -1.97
C GLU A 45 8.53 -2.59 -2.01
N ILE A 46 7.61 -3.46 -1.65
CA ILE A 46 6.18 -3.17 -1.67
C ILE A 46 5.68 -3.09 -0.24
N ALA A 47 4.99 -1.99 0.09
CA ALA A 47 4.37 -1.85 1.40
C ALA A 47 2.88 -1.56 1.21
N ILE A 48 2.05 -2.33 1.91
CA ILE A 48 0.61 -2.13 1.93
C ILE A 48 0.30 -1.35 3.20
N LEU A 49 -0.29 -0.18 3.05
CA LEU A 49 -0.60 0.69 4.17
C LEU A 49 -2.10 0.84 4.34
N THR A 50 -2.53 0.78 5.59
CA THR A 50 -3.94 0.94 5.94
C THR A 50 -4.07 1.97 7.06
N PRO A 51 -5.28 2.52 7.28
CA PRO A 51 -5.43 3.53 8.33
C PRO A 51 -5.31 3.00 9.74
N THR A 52 -5.71 1.76 10.02
CA THR A 52 -5.66 1.22 11.37
C THR A 52 -5.18 -0.22 11.36
N ARG A 53 -4.76 -0.67 12.54
CA ARG A 53 -4.33 -2.06 12.68
C ARG A 53 -5.44 -3.05 12.31
N LYS A 54 -6.68 -2.72 12.66
CA LYS A 54 -7.81 -3.58 12.33
C LYS A 54 -7.89 -3.80 10.83
N HIS A 55 -7.72 -2.75 10.06
CA HIS A 55 -7.78 -2.87 8.61
C HIS A 55 -6.59 -3.63 8.05
N SER A 56 -5.40 -3.50 8.67
CA SER A 56 -4.24 -4.21 8.16
C SER A 56 -4.30 -5.70 8.43
N GLU A 57 -5.12 -6.15 9.40
CA GLU A 57 -5.27 -7.57 9.66
C GLU A 57 -5.86 -8.32 8.47
N LEU A 58 -6.52 -7.61 7.58
CA LEU A 58 -7.04 -8.19 6.36
C LEU A 58 -5.93 -8.81 5.50
N PHE A 59 -4.72 -8.29 5.64
CA PHE A 59 -3.59 -8.66 4.80
C PHE A 59 -2.52 -9.44 5.56
N VAL A 60 -2.86 -9.98 6.72
CA VAL A 60 -1.90 -10.74 7.52
C VAL A 60 -1.66 -12.11 6.88
N LYS A 61 -0.48 -12.67 7.11
CA LYS A 61 -0.03 -13.98 6.67
C LYS A 61 0.47 -13.99 5.24
N GLN A 62 -0.42 -14.02 4.27
CA GLN A 62 -0.03 -14.14 2.86
C GLN A 62 -0.90 -13.30 1.97
N ILE A 63 -0.31 -12.80 0.89
CA ILE A 63 -1.05 -12.13 -0.17
C ILE A 63 -0.52 -12.69 -1.48
N ALA A 64 -1.41 -13.30 -2.28
CA ALA A 64 -1.02 -13.92 -3.54
C ALA A 64 0.11 -14.94 -3.35
N GLY A 65 0.08 -15.66 -2.24
CA GLY A 65 1.07 -16.68 -1.94
C GLY A 65 2.37 -16.17 -1.36
N ILE A 66 2.50 -14.86 -1.17
CA ILE A 66 3.72 -14.26 -0.63
C ILE A 66 3.48 -13.87 0.83
N GLU A 67 4.39 -14.28 1.71
CA GLU A 67 4.25 -13.97 3.14
C GLU A 67 4.40 -12.48 3.40
N THR A 68 3.80 -12.02 4.49
CA THR A 68 3.85 -10.62 4.88
C THR A 68 4.74 -10.45 6.10
N GLN A 69 5.15 -9.20 6.32
CA GLN A 69 6.00 -8.85 7.46
C GLN A 69 5.72 -7.41 7.89
N LYS A 70 6.17 -7.08 9.10
CA LYS A 70 6.16 -5.70 9.55
C LYS A 70 7.42 -5.02 9.06
N SER A 71 7.48 -3.71 9.22
CA SER A 71 8.57 -2.93 8.65
C SER A 71 9.84 -2.92 9.50
N GLY A 72 9.87 -3.63 10.61
CA GLY A 72 11.05 -3.62 11.50
C GLY A 72 12.24 -4.33 10.89
N GLU A 73 12.20 -5.65 10.87
CA GLU A 73 13.27 -6.45 10.28
C GLU A 73 12.80 -6.95 8.94
N VAL A 74 13.36 -6.39 7.87
CA VAL A 74 12.86 -6.64 6.53
C VAL A 74 13.53 -7.84 5.90
N GLU A 75 12.73 -8.82 5.48
CA GLU A 75 13.18 -9.96 4.69
C GLU A 75 12.86 -9.70 3.24
N LEU A 76 13.77 -10.08 2.36
CA LEU A 76 13.68 -9.70 0.95
C LEU A 76 12.48 -10.30 0.22
N ASP A 77 12.00 -11.44 0.67
CA ASP A 77 10.94 -12.16 -0.03
C ASP A 77 9.55 -11.96 0.57
N LYS A 78 9.40 -11.00 1.47
CA LYS A 78 8.12 -10.76 2.13
C LYS A 78 7.62 -9.35 1.87
N ILE A 79 6.30 -9.22 1.77
CA ILE A 79 5.64 -7.94 1.54
C ILE A 79 5.40 -7.25 2.88
N ILE A 80 5.63 -5.94 2.93
CA ILE A 80 5.41 -5.18 4.16
C ILE A 80 3.94 -4.80 4.28
N VAL A 81 3.35 -5.04 5.46
CA VAL A 81 1.99 -4.63 5.77
C VAL A 81 2.04 -3.84 7.07
N GLU A 82 1.66 -2.58 7.03
CA GLU A 82 1.69 -1.71 8.19
C GLU A 82 0.54 -0.72 8.18
N THR A 83 0.28 -0.12 9.34
CA THR A 83 -0.58 1.06 9.37
C THR A 83 0.24 2.25 8.90
N ILE A 84 -0.47 3.26 8.42
CA ILE A 84 0.20 4.49 7.98
C ILE A 84 1.02 5.08 9.13
N PHE A 85 0.45 5.07 10.34
CA PHE A 85 1.12 5.62 11.50
C PHE A 85 2.41 4.87 11.85
N SER A 86 2.34 3.54 11.85
CA SER A 86 3.51 2.72 12.18
C SER A 86 4.61 2.84 11.14
N PHE A 87 4.25 3.19 9.91
CA PHE A 87 5.20 3.33 8.82
C PHE A 87 5.83 4.72 8.76
N LYS A 88 5.50 5.57 9.72
CA LYS A 88 5.97 6.95 9.73
C LYS A 88 7.49 7.01 9.67
N GLY A 89 8.01 7.89 8.80
CA GLY A 89 9.44 8.07 8.66
C GLY A 89 10.11 7.09 7.72
N GLN A 90 9.35 6.18 7.12
CA GLN A 90 9.91 5.21 6.19
C GLN A 90 9.39 5.44 4.79
N GLU A 91 10.08 4.85 3.82
CA GLU A 91 9.69 4.91 2.41
C GLU A 91 9.91 3.57 1.77
N ARG A 92 9.14 3.31 0.72
CA ARG A 92 9.35 2.15 -0.14
C ARG A 92 9.08 2.55 -1.57
N PRO A 93 9.70 1.86 -2.53
CA PRO A 93 9.45 2.17 -3.94
C PRO A 93 7.98 2.08 -4.32
N VAL A 94 7.25 1.09 -3.81
CA VAL A 94 5.84 0.92 -4.14
C VAL A 94 5.01 0.93 -2.86
N ILE A 95 4.03 1.81 -2.82
CA ILE A 95 3.06 1.88 -1.72
C ILE A 95 1.68 1.56 -2.28
N ILE A 96 1.00 0.60 -1.66
CA ILE A 96 -0.40 0.32 -1.95
C ILE A 96 -1.20 0.82 -0.76
N LEU A 97 -2.00 1.85 -0.97
CA LEU A 97 -2.81 2.45 0.08
C LEU A 97 -4.24 1.97 -0.06
N CYS A 98 -4.78 1.35 0.97
CA CYS A 98 -6.13 0.81 0.89
C CYS A 98 -6.89 0.97 2.19
N GLU A 99 -8.20 0.73 2.13
CA GLU A 99 -9.13 0.80 3.26
C GLU A 99 -9.33 2.21 3.81
N MET A 100 -8.83 3.23 3.11
CA MET A 100 -9.00 4.61 3.56
C MET A 100 -10.46 5.05 3.56
N HIS A 101 -11.26 4.48 2.66
CA HIS A 101 -12.67 4.84 2.59
C HIS A 101 -13.45 4.42 3.84
N LYS A 102 -12.86 3.58 4.68
CA LYS A 102 -13.51 3.15 5.92
C LYS A 102 -13.11 4.02 7.10
N GLN A 103 -12.29 5.02 6.86
CA GLN A 103 -11.85 5.93 7.90
C GLN A 103 -12.81 7.11 7.97
N GLU A 104 -13.41 7.32 9.15
CA GLU A 104 -14.47 8.32 9.29
C GLU A 104 -14.02 9.59 9.99
N TYR A 105 -12.74 9.73 10.29
CA TYR A 105 -12.29 10.86 11.08
C TYR A 105 -11.94 12.07 10.24
N ALA A 106 -12.02 13.23 10.87
CA ALA A 106 -11.74 14.49 10.17
C ALA A 106 -10.31 14.57 9.66
N ASP A 107 -9.41 13.79 10.24
CA ASP A 107 -8.00 13.83 9.83
C ASP A 107 -7.65 12.85 8.72
N THR A 108 -8.66 12.26 8.06
CA THR A 108 -8.43 11.35 6.95
C THR A 108 -7.54 11.96 5.87
N ARG A 109 -7.75 13.23 5.57
CA ARG A 109 -6.96 13.90 4.55
C ARG A 109 -5.49 13.95 4.94
N ARG A 110 -5.20 14.24 6.21
CA ARG A 110 -3.82 14.30 6.69
C ARG A 110 -3.17 12.93 6.63
N LEU A 111 -3.90 11.92 7.03
CA LEU A 111 -3.43 10.56 7.02
C LEU A 111 -3.09 10.12 5.60
N ARG A 112 -3.99 10.43 4.67
CA ARG A 112 -3.79 10.09 3.27
C ARG A 112 -2.57 10.80 2.69
N TYR A 113 -2.42 12.06 3.04
CA TYR A 113 -1.27 12.83 2.56
C TYR A 113 0.04 12.24 3.08
N THR A 114 0.05 11.84 4.34
CA THR A 114 1.23 11.19 4.92
C THR A 114 1.57 9.92 4.17
N ALA A 115 0.55 9.10 3.86
CA ALA A 115 0.77 7.85 3.14
C ALA A 115 1.34 8.09 1.75
N ILE A 116 0.81 9.10 1.04
CA ILE A 116 1.25 9.42 -0.31
C ILE A 116 2.75 9.72 -0.32
N SER A 117 3.24 10.41 0.69
CA SER A 117 4.64 10.82 0.73
C SER A 117 5.59 9.66 1.02
N ARG A 118 5.08 8.46 1.31
CA ARG A 118 5.92 7.30 1.60
C ARG A 118 6.34 6.53 0.34
N ALA A 119 5.75 6.82 -0.80
CA ALA A 119 6.10 6.15 -2.04
C ALA A 119 7.21 6.91 -2.75
N SER A 120 8.34 6.24 -2.99
CA SER A 120 9.45 6.88 -3.68
C SER A 120 9.39 6.68 -5.18
N HIS A 121 8.57 5.76 -5.66
CA HIS A 121 8.48 5.47 -7.09
C HIS A 121 7.05 5.36 -7.59
N HIS A 122 6.21 4.57 -6.95
CA HIS A 122 4.87 4.28 -7.47
C HIS A 122 3.86 4.16 -6.34
N LEU A 123 2.85 5.01 -6.38
CA LEU A 123 1.73 4.95 -5.44
C LEU A 123 0.53 4.33 -6.13
N ILE A 124 -0.06 3.33 -5.51
CA ILE A 124 -1.31 2.74 -5.99
C ILE A 124 -2.33 2.87 -4.88
N GLU A 125 -3.43 3.55 -5.18
CA GLU A 125 -4.47 3.78 -4.19
C GLU A 125 -5.71 2.98 -4.57
N VAL A 126 -6.17 2.12 -3.65
CA VAL A 126 -7.38 1.32 -3.84
C VAL A 126 -8.52 2.07 -3.16
N ILE A 127 -9.50 2.49 -3.94
CA ILE A 127 -10.60 3.33 -3.45
C ILE A 127 -11.94 2.64 -3.69
N GLU A 128 -12.92 3.06 -2.89
CA GLU A 128 -14.27 2.53 -3.03
C GLU A 128 -15.06 3.24 -4.11
#